data_04fa75f1e10a355f15966535480ea204
#
_entry.id   04fa75f1e10a355f15966535480ea204
#
_cell.length_a   1.000
_cell.length_b   1.000
_cell.length_c   1.000
_cell.angle_alpha   90.00
_cell.angle_beta   90.00
_cell.angle_gamma   90.00
#
_symmetry.space_group_name_H-M   'P 1'
#
loop_
_entity.id
_entity.type
_entity.pdbx_description
1 polymer ?
#
loop_
_entity_poly.entity_id
_entity_poly.type
_entity_poly.pdbx_seq_one_letter_code
_entity_poly.pdbx_strand_id
1 'polypeptide(L)'
;MSETPIHNLLTVKETAEYLRIPLPTVYYLVQRGKIPAIQIGGRWRIKKSSLDRDILRQDKQGQPTVLVVDDDLGLQDLFRKFLKQIGFSRVVVGTAKEAINSLRKQKFDLMFLDLQLPDAPGDQVYKTAKQIDPDLNAIVITGYPDSEILDRVLQVSPVTVLKKPLKIEQLNRTVNILGHKTPKLS
;
A
#
# COMPACT_ATOMS: atom_id res chain seq x y z
N MET A 1 -12.00 -44.94 -2.47
CA MET A 1 -12.85 -43.86 -3.02
C MET A 1 -12.98 -42.79 -1.96
N SER A 2 -12.15 -41.78 -2.02
CA SER A 2 -12.15 -40.68 -1.04
C SER A 2 -13.07 -39.58 -1.56
N GLU A 3 -14.21 -39.44 -0.91
CA GLU A 3 -15.15 -38.35 -1.12
C GLU A 3 -14.45 -37.04 -0.80
N THR A 4 -14.28 -36.18 -1.79
CA THR A 4 -13.80 -34.83 -1.62
C THR A 4 -14.96 -34.00 -1.06
N PRO A 5 -14.93 -33.51 0.18
CA PRO A 5 -16.08 -32.82 0.75
C PRO A 5 -16.29 -31.46 0.10
N ILE A 6 -17.50 -31.26 -0.42
CA ILE A 6 -18.03 -30.00 -0.96
C ILE A 6 -18.05 -28.86 0.12
N HIS A 7 -17.72 -29.18 1.37
CA HIS A 7 -17.69 -28.26 2.51
C HIS A 7 -16.63 -27.16 2.48
N ASN A 8 -15.83 -27.05 1.42
CA ASN A 8 -14.73 -26.10 1.33
C ASN A 8 -15.02 -24.85 0.48
N LEU A 9 -16.27 -24.72 -0.02
CA LEU A 9 -16.69 -23.58 -0.83
C LEU A 9 -17.68 -22.72 -0.05
N LEU A 10 -17.29 -21.49 0.27
CA LEU A 10 -18.14 -20.50 0.91
C LEU A 10 -18.93 -19.70 -0.13
N THR A 11 -20.16 -19.35 0.21
CA THR A 11 -20.93 -18.31 -0.47
C THR A 11 -20.35 -16.93 -0.14
N VAL A 12 -20.74 -15.89 -0.87
CA VAL A 12 -20.33 -14.51 -0.56
C VAL A 12 -20.81 -14.09 0.84
N LYS A 13 -22.00 -14.56 1.27
CA LYS A 13 -22.54 -14.28 2.60
C LYS A 13 -21.72 -14.96 3.70
N GLU A 14 -21.44 -16.24 3.58
CA GLU A 14 -20.59 -16.98 4.53
C GLU A 14 -19.17 -16.41 4.57
N THR A 15 -18.66 -15.95 3.43
CA THR A 15 -17.36 -15.25 3.40
C THR A 15 -17.40 -13.92 4.15
N ALA A 16 -18.49 -13.16 4.05
CA ALA A 16 -18.68 -11.92 4.80
C ALA A 16 -18.71 -12.17 6.32
N GLU A 17 -19.42 -13.19 6.74
CA GLU A 17 -19.49 -13.64 8.15
C GLU A 17 -18.11 -14.15 8.63
N TYR A 18 -17.45 -14.97 7.83
CA TYR A 18 -16.13 -15.53 8.13
C TYR A 18 -15.04 -14.46 8.28
N LEU A 19 -15.00 -13.48 7.37
CA LEU A 19 -14.04 -12.38 7.38
C LEU A 19 -14.48 -11.22 8.31
N ARG A 20 -15.71 -11.25 8.85
CA ARG A 20 -16.31 -10.18 9.64
C ARG A 20 -16.30 -8.83 8.94
N ILE A 21 -16.59 -8.83 7.63
CA ILE A 21 -16.69 -7.62 6.81
C ILE A 21 -18.07 -7.53 6.16
N PRO A 22 -18.55 -6.31 5.79
CA PRO A 22 -19.85 -6.15 5.15
C PRO A 22 -19.97 -6.93 3.84
N LEU A 23 -21.14 -7.51 3.59
CA LEU A 23 -21.44 -8.26 2.37
C LEU A 23 -21.12 -7.50 1.06
N PRO A 24 -21.45 -6.20 0.92
CA PRO A 24 -21.06 -5.41 -0.27
C PRO A 24 -19.55 -5.35 -0.49
N THR A 25 -18.78 -5.34 0.61
CA THR A 25 -17.31 -5.34 0.55
C THR A 25 -16.78 -6.63 -0.05
N VAL A 26 -17.36 -7.79 0.29
CA VAL A 26 -16.97 -9.07 -0.30
C VAL A 26 -17.27 -9.10 -1.79
N TYR A 27 -18.44 -8.64 -2.22
CA TYR A 27 -18.77 -8.52 -3.64
C TYR A 27 -17.77 -7.65 -4.40
N TYR A 28 -17.44 -6.49 -3.85
CA TYR A 28 -16.44 -5.58 -4.42
C TYR A 28 -15.07 -6.27 -4.57
N LEU A 29 -14.59 -6.96 -3.51
CA LEU A 29 -13.30 -7.63 -3.51
C LEU A 29 -13.25 -8.81 -4.51
N VAL A 30 -14.34 -9.58 -4.63
CA VAL A 30 -14.47 -10.68 -5.60
C VAL A 30 -14.47 -10.14 -7.04
N GLN A 31 -15.24 -9.10 -7.33
CA GLN A 31 -15.31 -8.48 -8.67
C GLN A 31 -13.96 -7.86 -9.09
N ARG A 32 -13.17 -7.41 -8.15
CA ARG A 32 -11.83 -6.86 -8.38
C ARG A 32 -10.72 -7.91 -8.38
N GLY A 33 -11.07 -9.21 -8.27
CA GLY A 33 -10.09 -10.29 -8.19
C GLY A 33 -9.20 -10.27 -6.94
N LYS A 34 -9.55 -9.46 -5.94
CA LYS A 34 -8.82 -9.39 -4.66
C LYS A 34 -9.11 -10.59 -3.74
N ILE A 35 -10.25 -11.24 -3.93
CA ILE A 35 -10.58 -12.53 -3.33
C ILE A 35 -10.75 -13.53 -4.49
N PRO A 36 -9.94 -14.62 -4.53
CA PRO A 36 -10.08 -15.66 -5.54
C PRO A 36 -11.44 -16.35 -5.42
N ALA A 37 -12.28 -16.22 -6.43
CA ALA A 37 -13.62 -16.80 -6.45
C ALA A 37 -13.91 -17.42 -7.83
N ILE A 38 -14.77 -18.42 -7.83
CA ILE A 38 -15.29 -19.06 -9.05
C ILE A 38 -16.80 -18.85 -9.14
N GLN A 39 -17.33 -18.77 -10.35
CA GLN A 39 -18.77 -18.67 -10.58
C GLN A 39 -19.34 -20.05 -10.91
N ILE A 40 -20.28 -20.52 -10.10
CA ILE A 40 -21.00 -21.79 -10.32
C ILE A 40 -22.49 -21.48 -10.39
N GLY A 41 -23.13 -21.74 -11.53
CA GLY A 41 -24.54 -21.43 -11.72
C GLY A 41 -24.89 -19.96 -11.51
N GLY A 42 -24.02 -19.03 -11.96
CA GLY A 42 -24.21 -17.59 -11.80
C GLY A 42 -23.95 -17.06 -10.39
N ARG A 43 -23.55 -17.92 -9.45
CA ARG A 43 -23.28 -17.54 -8.05
C ARG A 43 -21.82 -17.70 -7.70
N TRP A 44 -21.24 -16.69 -7.02
CA TRP A 44 -19.87 -16.74 -6.57
C TRP A 44 -19.66 -17.78 -5.47
N ARG A 45 -18.57 -18.53 -5.60
CA ARG A 45 -18.07 -19.48 -4.61
C ARG A 45 -16.61 -19.20 -4.33
N ILE A 46 -16.26 -19.18 -3.06
CA ILE A 46 -14.92 -18.85 -2.56
C ILE A 46 -14.37 -20.07 -1.84
N LYS A 47 -13.20 -20.55 -2.22
CA LYS A 47 -12.53 -21.64 -1.49
C LYS A 47 -12.05 -21.12 -0.13
N LYS A 48 -12.54 -21.72 0.97
CA LYS A 48 -12.10 -21.40 2.31
C LYS A 48 -10.57 -21.50 2.46
N SER A 49 -9.98 -22.58 1.93
CA SER A 49 -8.52 -22.77 1.94
C SER A 49 -7.73 -21.71 1.15
N SER A 50 -8.36 -21.01 0.22
CA SER A 50 -7.75 -19.86 -0.46
C SER A 50 -7.79 -18.61 0.43
N LEU A 51 -8.92 -18.38 1.12
CA LEU A 51 -9.02 -17.32 2.13
C LEU A 51 -8.02 -17.53 3.26
N ASP A 52 -7.94 -18.76 3.80
CA ASP A 52 -6.99 -19.10 4.87
C ASP A 52 -5.55 -18.89 4.41
N ARG A 53 -5.21 -19.29 3.17
CA ARG A 53 -3.89 -19.04 2.60
C ARG A 53 -3.59 -17.56 2.41
N ASP A 54 -4.55 -16.78 1.97
CA ASP A 54 -4.36 -15.34 1.74
C ASP A 54 -4.32 -14.58 3.07
N ILE A 55 -5.12 -15.00 4.07
CA ILE A 55 -5.03 -14.50 5.45
C ILE A 55 -3.69 -14.91 6.08
N LEU A 56 -3.29 -16.19 5.95
CA LEU A 56 -2.01 -16.69 6.47
C LEU A 56 -0.80 -16.16 5.70
N ARG A 57 -0.97 -15.76 4.43
CA ARG A 57 0.05 -15.03 3.67
C ARG A 57 0.14 -13.57 4.10
N GLN A 58 -0.97 -12.94 4.50
CA GLN A 58 -0.96 -11.62 5.12
C GLN A 58 -0.31 -11.66 6.51
N ASP A 59 -0.51 -12.74 7.28
CA ASP A 59 0.23 -13.00 8.53
C ASP A 59 1.71 -13.40 8.31
N LYS A 60 2.04 -13.97 7.13
CA LYS A 60 3.41 -14.33 6.72
C LYS A 60 4.08 -13.30 5.79
N GLN A 61 3.32 -12.43 5.14
CA GLN A 61 3.84 -11.21 4.55
C GLN A 61 4.02 -10.25 5.72
N GLY A 62 5.27 -10.10 6.12
CA GLY A 62 5.68 -9.22 7.20
C GLY A 62 5.00 -7.85 7.11
N GLN A 63 4.99 -7.13 8.20
CA GLN A 63 4.44 -5.77 8.30
C GLN A 63 4.71 -4.99 7.01
N PRO A 64 3.69 -4.33 6.41
CA PRO A 64 3.90 -3.56 5.19
C PRO A 64 5.12 -2.66 5.33
N THR A 65 5.99 -2.68 4.35
CA THR A 65 7.26 -1.94 4.40
C THR A 65 7.12 -0.66 3.59
N VAL A 66 7.38 0.46 4.25
CA VAL A 66 7.26 1.81 3.68
C VAL A 66 8.64 2.43 3.54
N LEU A 67 8.92 2.96 2.36
CA LEU A 67 10.06 3.85 2.13
C LEU A 67 9.60 5.31 2.31
N VAL A 68 10.31 6.05 3.14
CA VAL A 68 10.12 7.50 3.29
C VAL A 68 11.39 8.20 2.86
N VAL A 69 11.26 9.14 1.93
CA VAL A 69 12.36 9.90 1.37
C VAL A 69 12.07 11.38 1.58
N ASP A 70 12.74 12.00 2.53
CA ASP A 70 12.59 13.41 2.89
C ASP A 70 13.81 13.84 3.71
N ASP A 71 14.42 14.97 3.41
CA ASP A 71 15.62 15.46 4.13
C ASP A 71 15.29 16.21 5.42
N ASP A 72 14.02 16.58 5.63
CA ASP A 72 13.56 17.22 6.86
C ASP A 72 13.52 16.22 8.01
N LEU A 73 14.42 16.43 9.00
CA LEU A 73 14.54 15.56 10.18
C LEU A 73 13.26 15.53 11.02
N GLY A 74 12.49 16.62 11.05
CA GLY A 74 11.21 16.68 11.76
C GLY A 74 10.16 15.80 11.10
N LEU A 75 10.07 15.83 9.77
CA LEU A 75 9.19 14.95 9.00
C LEU A 75 9.64 13.48 9.07
N GLN A 76 10.93 13.22 9.01
CA GLN A 76 11.45 11.86 9.21
C GLN A 76 11.02 11.29 10.57
N ASP A 77 11.13 12.07 11.65
CA ASP A 77 10.72 11.64 12.99
C ASP A 77 9.20 11.45 13.10
N LEU A 78 8.41 12.35 12.49
CA LEU A 78 6.97 12.20 12.36
C LEU A 78 6.60 10.87 11.69
N PHE A 79 7.22 10.56 10.55
CA PHE A 79 6.97 9.30 9.83
C PHE A 79 7.42 8.07 10.62
N ARG A 80 8.57 8.13 11.29
CA ARG A 80 9.03 7.03 12.15
C ARG A 80 8.01 6.69 13.25
N LYS A 81 7.48 7.73 13.93
CA LYS A 81 6.47 7.58 14.98
C LYS A 81 5.14 7.09 14.41
N PHE A 82 4.64 7.74 13.37
CA PHE A 82 3.38 7.42 12.71
C PHE A 82 3.35 5.98 12.20
N LEU A 83 4.33 5.57 11.38
CA LEU A 83 4.38 4.24 10.79
C LEU A 83 4.56 3.14 11.85
N LYS A 84 5.33 3.42 12.93
CA LYS A 84 5.44 2.52 14.08
C LYS A 84 4.09 2.31 14.75
N GLN A 85 3.34 3.39 14.97
CA GLN A 85 2.05 3.34 15.65
C GLN A 85 1.01 2.53 14.88
N ILE A 86 1.04 2.57 13.55
CA ILE A 86 0.13 1.80 12.70
C ILE A 86 0.66 0.39 12.33
N GLY A 87 1.81 -0.02 12.90
CA GLY A 87 2.35 -1.37 12.74
C GLY A 87 3.06 -1.62 11.41
N PHE A 88 3.61 -0.57 10.78
CA PHE A 88 4.33 -0.70 9.51
C PHE A 88 5.84 -0.76 9.73
N SER A 89 6.51 -1.65 8.97
CA SER A 89 7.95 -1.62 8.80
C SER A 89 8.34 -0.40 7.94
N ARG A 90 9.48 0.20 8.20
CA ARG A 90 9.86 1.44 7.52
C ARG A 90 11.35 1.58 7.31
N VAL A 91 11.70 2.14 6.18
CA VAL A 91 13.01 2.69 5.87
C VAL A 91 12.83 4.20 5.66
N VAL A 92 13.58 5.02 6.38
CA VAL A 92 13.49 6.48 6.31
C VAL A 92 14.87 7.02 5.96
N VAL A 93 14.96 7.71 4.83
CA VAL A 93 16.21 8.22 4.25
C VAL A 93 16.07 9.69 3.89
N GLY A 94 17.20 10.41 3.82
CA GLY A 94 17.22 11.85 3.53
C GLY A 94 17.69 12.21 2.13
N THR A 95 18.11 11.25 1.31
CA THR A 95 18.72 11.52 0.00
C THR A 95 18.19 10.61 -1.10
N ALA A 96 18.24 11.09 -2.34
CA ALA A 96 17.87 10.30 -3.51
C ALA A 96 18.77 9.06 -3.67
N LYS A 97 20.06 9.20 -3.40
CA LYS A 97 21.03 8.10 -3.46
C LYS A 97 20.68 6.97 -2.49
N GLU A 98 20.34 7.31 -1.24
CA GLU A 98 19.92 6.32 -0.22
C GLU A 98 18.60 5.66 -0.60
N ALA A 99 17.64 6.43 -1.13
CA ALA A 99 16.36 5.93 -1.60
C ALA A 99 16.54 4.90 -2.73
N ILE A 100 17.32 5.22 -3.76
CA ILE A 100 17.59 4.32 -4.88
C ILE A 100 18.31 3.05 -4.41
N ASN A 101 19.27 3.18 -3.50
CA ASN A 101 19.95 2.03 -2.92
C ASN A 101 18.99 1.13 -2.12
N SER A 102 18.04 1.72 -1.40
CA SER A 102 17.02 0.98 -0.66
C SER A 102 16.07 0.23 -1.59
N LEU A 103 15.60 0.88 -2.66
CA LEU A 103 14.73 0.29 -3.68
C LEU A 103 15.37 -0.90 -4.41
N ARG A 104 16.69 -0.89 -4.57
CA ARG A 104 17.44 -2.01 -5.17
C ARG A 104 17.63 -3.19 -4.22
N LYS A 105 17.64 -2.95 -2.91
CA LYS A 105 17.93 -3.97 -1.89
C LYS A 105 16.69 -4.76 -1.46
N GLN A 106 15.52 -4.13 -1.46
CA GLN A 106 14.28 -4.75 -0.99
C GLN A 106 13.06 -4.16 -1.67
N LYS A 107 11.93 -4.87 -1.61
CA LYS A 107 10.62 -4.37 -2.06
C LYS A 107 9.96 -3.53 -0.99
N PHE A 108 9.15 -2.58 -1.45
CA PHE A 108 8.32 -1.73 -0.62
C PHE A 108 6.87 -1.80 -1.10
N ASP A 109 5.93 -1.72 -0.15
CA ASP A 109 4.49 -1.68 -0.45
C ASP A 109 4.01 -0.26 -0.74
N LEU A 110 4.73 0.72 -0.20
CA LEU A 110 4.41 2.15 -0.32
C LEU A 110 5.68 2.99 -0.24
N MET A 111 5.71 4.08 -0.99
CA MET A 111 6.76 5.09 -0.90
C MET A 111 6.14 6.47 -0.65
N PHE A 112 6.64 7.19 0.34
CA PHE A 112 6.46 8.63 0.50
C PHE A 112 7.73 9.33 -0.01
N LEU A 113 7.57 10.32 -0.88
CA LEU A 113 8.68 10.93 -1.59
C LEU A 113 8.56 12.45 -1.61
N ASP A 114 9.51 13.13 -0.99
CA ASP A 114 9.73 14.54 -1.28
C ASP A 114 10.37 14.73 -2.66
N LEU A 115 9.93 15.74 -3.35
CA LEU A 115 10.48 16.10 -4.66
C LEU A 115 11.75 16.97 -4.56
N GLN A 116 11.96 17.63 -3.42
CA GLN A 116 13.15 18.45 -3.19
C GLN A 116 14.08 17.71 -2.24
N LEU A 117 15.11 17.09 -2.81
CA LEU A 117 16.13 16.38 -2.04
C LEU A 117 17.49 17.08 -2.27
N PRO A 118 18.42 16.97 -1.31
CA PRO A 118 19.68 17.73 -1.34
C PRO A 118 20.64 17.30 -2.44
N ASP A 119 20.55 16.06 -2.90
CA ASP A 119 21.51 15.45 -3.84
C ASP A 119 20.98 15.26 -5.26
N ALA A 120 19.65 15.20 -5.45
CA ALA A 120 19.01 15.12 -6.77
C ALA A 120 17.52 15.41 -6.70
N PRO A 121 16.86 15.86 -7.79
CA PRO A 121 15.42 16.00 -7.85
C PRO A 121 14.69 14.69 -7.64
N GLY A 122 13.59 14.69 -6.86
CA GLY A 122 12.83 13.49 -6.48
C GLY A 122 12.18 12.76 -7.66
N ASP A 123 11.97 13.42 -8.82
CA ASP A 123 11.47 12.77 -10.03
C ASP A 123 12.41 11.65 -10.52
N GLN A 124 13.72 11.76 -10.26
CA GLN A 124 14.67 10.69 -10.58
C GLN A 124 14.46 9.45 -9.70
N VAL A 125 14.19 9.67 -8.40
CA VAL A 125 13.81 8.57 -7.48
C VAL A 125 12.53 7.93 -7.93
N TYR A 126 11.52 8.74 -8.28
CA TYR A 126 10.21 8.25 -8.74
C TYR A 126 10.33 7.40 -10.02
N LYS A 127 11.06 7.89 -11.02
CA LYS A 127 11.31 7.15 -12.27
C LYS A 127 12.01 5.82 -12.01
N THR A 128 13.07 5.84 -11.18
CA THR A 128 13.81 4.63 -10.81
C THR A 128 12.92 3.64 -10.06
N ALA A 129 12.10 4.12 -9.11
CA ALA A 129 11.16 3.30 -8.38
C ALA A 129 10.18 2.57 -9.32
N LYS A 130 9.61 3.30 -10.28
CA LYS A 130 8.67 2.75 -11.28
C LYS A 130 9.32 1.83 -12.30
N GLN A 131 10.61 1.96 -12.56
CA GLN A 131 11.38 1.02 -13.38
C GLN A 131 11.65 -0.30 -12.64
N ILE A 132 11.92 -0.23 -11.33
CA ILE A 132 12.17 -1.42 -10.48
C ILE A 132 10.87 -2.15 -10.16
N ASP A 133 9.84 -1.42 -9.80
CA ASP A 133 8.51 -1.94 -9.45
C ASP A 133 7.42 -1.00 -9.99
N PRO A 134 6.83 -1.29 -11.16
CA PRO A 134 5.77 -0.48 -11.76
C PRO A 134 4.53 -0.36 -10.87
N ASP A 135 4.27 -1.36 -10.02
CA ASP A 135 3.10 -1.43 -9.15
C ASP A 135 3.31 -0.77 -7.78
N LEU A 136 4.53 -0.33 -7.46
CA LEU A 136 4.81 0.37 -6.20
C LEU A 136 3.91 1.59 -6.05
N ASN A 137 3.10 1.62 -5.01
CA ASN A 137 2.32 2.80 -4.67
C ASN A 137 3.26 3.92 -4.19
N ALA A 138 3.14 5.09 -4.80
CA ALA A 138 3.93 6.25 -4.40
C ALA A 138 3.01 7.42 -4.04
N ILE A 139 3.37 8.14 -2.99
CA ILE A 139 2.73 9.37 -2.54
C ILE A 139 3.81 10.45 -2.57
N VAL A 140 3.59 11.44 -3.40
CA VAL A 140 4.47 12.60 -3.46
C VAL A 140 4.10 13.57 -2.34
N ILE A 141 5.12 14.06 -1.66
CA ILE A 141 5.00 15.12 -0.66
C ILE A 141 5.72 16.33 -1.20
N THR A 142 5.09 17.49 -1.23
CA THR A 142 5.74 18.68 -1.76
C THR A 142 5.28 19.95 -1.07
N GLY A 143 6.21 20.88 -0.86
CA GLY A 143 5.89 22.26 -0.51
C GLY A 143 5.54 23.12 -1.73
N TYR A 144 5.82 22.62 -2.93
CA TYR A 144 5.70 23.35 -4.20
C TYR A 144 4.86 22.58 -5.21
N PRO A 145 3.51 22.62 -5.08
CA PRO A 145 2.61 21.83 -5.93
C PRO A 145 2.62 22.28 -7.40
N ASP A 146 3.07 23.48 -7.70
CA ASP A 146 3.14 24.03 -9.06
C ASP A 146 4.57 23.95 -9.65
N SER A 147 5.35 22.96 -9.22
CA SER A 147 6.74 22.81 -9.68
C SER A 147 6.85 21.94 -10.92
N GLU A 148 7.75 22.29 -11.82
CA GLU A 148 8.11 21.47 -13.00
C GLU A 148 8.55 20.03 -12.63
N ILE A 149 9.06 19.83 -11.39
CA ILE A 149 9.44 18.51 -10.92
C ILE A 149 8.19 17.64 -10.74
N LEU A 150 7.12 18.20 -10.19
CA LEU A 150 5.85 17.48 -10.05
C LEU A 150 5.25 17.17 -11.44
N ASP A 151 5.31 18.10 -12.38
CA ASP A 151 4.83 17.86 -13.74
C ASP A 151 5.55 16.68 -14.39
N ARG A 152 6.87 16.58 -14.21
CA ARG A 152 7.64 15.42 -14.71
C ARG A 152 7.23 14.10 -14.04
N VAL A 153 6.87 14.10 -12.78
CA VAL A 153 6.34 12.91 -12.08
C VAL A 153 4.98 12.50 -12.65
N LEU A 154 4.09 13.45 -12.85
CA LEU A 154 2.73 13.21 -13.38
C LEU A 154 2.75 12.69 -14.83
N GLN A 155 3.78 13.03 -15.61
CA GLN A 155 4.01 12.48 -16.96
C GLN A 155 4.36 10.98 -16.93
N VAL A 156 4.99 10.48 -15.86
CA VAL A 156 5.32 9.05 -15.71
C VAL A 156 4.09 8.22 -15.37
N SER A 157 3.37 8.62 -14.34
CA SER A 157 2.08 8.00 -13.97
C SER A 157 1.31 8.89 -12.98
N PRO A 158 -0.04 8.76 -12.92
CA PRO A 158 -0.81 9.43 -11.89
C PRO A 158 -0.34 9.05 -10.48
N VAL A 159 -0.26 10.02 -9.59
CA VAL A 159 0.23 9.85 -8.23
C VAL A 159 -0.63 10.64 -7.25
N THR A 160 -0.72 10.16 -6.02
CA THR A 160 -1.31 10.96 -4.93
C THR A 160 -0.30 12.00 -4.47
N VAL A 161 -0.75 13.26 -4.36
CA VAL A 161 0.09 14.38 -3.92
C VAL A 161 -0.42 14.91 -2.59
N LEU A 162 0.47 15.05 -1.63
CA LEU A 162 0.24 15.70 -0.34
C LEU A 162 1.04 16.99 -0.24
N LYS A 163 0.39 18.08 0.10
CA LYS A 163 1.03 19.38 0.27
C LYS A 163 1.58 19.53 1.69
N LYS A 164 2.83 19.99 1.82
CA LYS A 164 3.38 20.42 3.11
C LYS A 164 2.73 21.73 3.61
N PRO A 165 2.46 21.91 4.92
CA PRO A 165 2.79 21.01 6.03
C PRO A 165 1.83 19.82 6.14
N LEU A 166 2.37 18.65 6.50
CA LEU A 166 1.59 17.42 6.63
C LEU A 166 0.82 17.38 7.95
N LYS A 167 -0.41 16.88 7.89
CA LYS A 167 -1.24 16.56 9.06
C LYS A 167 -1.37 15.03 9.20
N ILE A 168 -1.34 14.54 10.45
CA ILE A 168 -1.47 13.10 10.73
C ILE A 168 -2.77 12.52 10.14
N GLU A 169 -3.87 13.29 10.18
CA GLU A 169 -5.15 12.87 9.62
C GLU A 169 -5.08 12.65 8.10
N GLN A 170 -4.28 13.45 7.38
CA GLN A 170 -4.07 13.27 5.94
C GLN A 170 -3.29 11.99 5.67
N LEU A 171 -2.22 11.73 6.44
CA LEU A 171 -1.44 10.50 6.34
C LEU A 171 -2.31 9.27 6.59
N ASN A 172 -3.10 9.29 7.66
CA ASN A 172 -4.04 8.21 7.98
C ASN A 172 -5.03 7.94 6.85
N ARG A 173 -5.66 8.98 6.30
CA ARG A 173 -6.61 8.84 5.17
C ARG A 173 -5.94 8.24 3.95
N THR A 174 -4.74 8.72 3.62
CA THR A 174 -4.02 8.30 2.43
C THR A 174 -3.58 6.83 2.52
N VAL A 175 -3.04 6.42 3.66
CA VAL A 175 -2.66 5.02 3.90
C VAL A 175 -3.87 4.08 3.86
N ASN A 176 -5.01 4.50 4.43
CA ASN A 176 -6.25 3.72 4.42
C ASN A 176 -6.85 3.55 3.01
N ILE A 177 -6.78 4.58 2.15
CA ILE A 177 -7.27 4.53 0.77
C ILE A 177 -6.47 3.50 -0.05
N LEU A 178 -5.18 3.35 0.22
CA LEU A 178 -4.31 2.39 -0.46
C LEU A 178 -4.49 0.93 0.02
N GLY A 179 -5.50 0.68 0.86
CA GLY A 179 -5.86 -0.68 1.30
C GLY A 179 -5.08 -1.19 2.51
N HIS A 180 -4.22 -0.39 3.08
CA HIS A 180 -3.55 -0.70 4.34
C HIS A 180 -4.45 -0.22 5.49
N LYS A 181 -5.21 -1.14 6.11
CA LYS A 181 -6.05 -0.80 7.27
C LYS A 181 -5.17 -0.39 8.43
N THR A 182 -5.19 0.90 8.77
CA THR A 182 -4.65 1.35 10.05
C THR A 182 -5.54 0.85 11.19
N PRO A 183 -4.97 0.39 12.33
CA PRO A 183 -5.75 0.15 13.53
C PRO A 183 -6.50 1.44 13.90
N LYS A 184 -7.77 1.33 14.28
CA LYS A 184 -8.50 2.49 14.83
C LYS A 184 -7.74 3.00 16.05
N LEU A 185 -7.30 4.24 15.99
CA LEU A 185 -6.81 4.96 17.16
C LEU A 185 -7.99 5.14 18.12
N SER A 186 -7.90 4.52 19.29
CA SER A 186 -8.79 4.74 20.43
C SER A 186 -8.47 6.08 21.08
#